data_701c97a19564bad14f950f2475080367
#
_entry.id   701c97a19564bad14f950f2475080367
#
_cell.length_a   1.000
_cell.length_b   1.000
_cell.length_c   1.000
_cell.angle_alpha   90.00
_cell.angle_beta   90.00
_cell.angle_gamma   90.00
#
_symmetry.space_group_name_H-M   'P 1'
#
loop_
_entity.id
_entity.type
_entity.pdbx_description
1 polymer ?
#
loop_
_entity_poly.entity_id
_entity_poly.type
_entity_poly.pdbx_seq_one_letter_code
_entity_poly.pdbx_strand_id
1 'polypeptide(L)'
;FSSIIYGYALSIVAREDVDVKIALGVHSGDHAIYPDCRPEFYQSLESSFRVGNWESNRVDFYLPYIDGDKITILDDAMKSCDNIGVDFDIIFSNTITSYNPDSSGRSSGKSGSDIERILAFKALGRRDPIEYVDSWENVLQNAIFVEKQYKDEEYRRRLNDIQYEVTRNSATEPPFTGEYWDEKRNGEYFCICCGHKLFTSEMKYDSGCGWPSFFTEDENASIEQVEDR
;
A
#
# COMPACT_ATOMS: atom_id res chain seq x y z
N PHE A 1 16.32 -19.59 -4.11
CA PHE A 1 16.72 -19.10 -2.76
C PHE A 1 15.91 -19.79 -1.67
N SER A 2 14.57 -19.74 -1.73
CA SER A 2 13.68 -20.36 -0.73
C SER A 2 13.92 -21.85 -0.51
N SER A 3 14.20 -22.62 -1.57
CA SER A 3 14.49 -24.05 -1.47
C SER A 3 15.77 -24.36 -0.69
N ILE A 4 16.80 -23.50 -0.83
CA ILE A 4 18.07 -23.66 -0.10
C ILE A 4 17.86 -23.42 1.41
N ILE A 5 17.17 -22.33 1.73
CA ILE A 5 16.85 -21.99 3.14
C ILE A 5 15.97 -23.06 3.75
N TYR A 6 14.96 -23.56 3.01
CA TYR A 6 14.08 -24.60 3.49
C TYR A 6 14.83 -25.91 3.77
N GLY A 7 15.74 -26.33 2.86
CA GLY A 7 16.59 -27.48 3.08
C GLY A 7 17.51 -27.33 4.30
N TYR A 8 18.03 -26.13 4.52
CA TYR A 8 18.80 -25.81 5.73
C TYR A 8 17.94 -25.90 7.00
N ALA A 9 16.73 -25.34 6.98
CA ALA A 9 15.77 -25.44 8.07
C ALA A 9 15.43 -26.90 8.44
N LEU A 10 15.17 -27.75 7.44
CA LEU A 10 14.98 -29.20 7.64
C LEU A 10 16.20 -29.86 8.29
N SER A 11 17.41 -29.42 7.92
CA SER A 11 18.62 -29.95 8.55
C SER A 11 18.78 -29.58 10.02
N ILE A 12 18.23 -28.42 10.43
CA ILE A 12 18.18 -28.02 11.85
C ILE A 12 17.16 -28.90 12.59
N VAL A 13 15.94 -28.99 12.06
CA VAL A 13 14.87 -29.85 12.61
C VAL A 13 15.39 -31.28 12.88
N ALA A 14 16.08 -31.87 11.89
CA ALA A 14 16.60 -33.24 12.01
C ALA A 14 17.68 -33.41 13.06
N ARG A 15 18.40 -32.34 13.42
CA ARG A 15 19.52 -32.40 14.39
C ARG A 15 19.15 -31.99 15.81
N GLU A 16 18.24 -31.02 15.94
CA GLU A 16 18.08 -30.28 17.19
C GLU A 16 16.71 -30.47 17.85
N ASP A 17 15.81 -31.26 17.25
CA ASP A 17 14.44 -31.51 17.72
C ASP A 17 13.65 -30.22 18.05
N VAL A 18 13.75 -29.24 17.18
CA VAL A 18 13.08 -27.93 17.28
C VAL A 18 12.20 -27.65 16.08
N ASP A 19 11.20 -26.80 16.25
CA ASP A 19 10.44 -26.22 15.14
C ASP A 19 11.17 -24.99 14.60
N VAL A 20 11.16 -24.79 13.29
CA VAL A 20 11.88 -23.70 12.62
C VAL A 20 10.91 -22.80 11.87
N LYS A 21 11.05 -21.48 12.02
CA LYS A 21 10.34 -20.49 11.20
C LYS A 21 11.31 -19.76 10.28
N ILE A 22 10.99 -19.72 9.00
CA ILE A 22 11.71 -18.94 7.99
C ILE A 22 11.03 -17.59 7.91
N ALA A 23 11.66 -16.55 8.45
CA ALA A 23 11.14 -15.20 8.43
C ALA A 23 11.53 -14.49 7.12
N LEU A 24 10.57 -13.88 6.43
CA LEU A 24 10.77 -13.08 5.23
C LEU A 24 10.01 -11.76 5.34
N GLY A 25 10.67 -10.66 4.97
CA GLY A 25 10.10 -9.31 4.95
C GLY A 25 9.37 -8.98 3.66
N VAL A 26 8.70 -9.95 3.05
CA VAL A 26 7.93 -9.72 1.82
C VAL A 26 6.61 -9.04 2.13
N HIS A 27 6.16 -8.18 1.22
CA HIS A 27 4.89 -7.47 1.31
C HIS A 27 4.22 -7.35 -0.06
N SER A 28 2.90 -7.23 -0.07
CA SER A 28 2.07 -7.17 -1.27
C SER A 28 1.48 -5.78 -1.56
N GLY A 29 1.80 -4.78 -0.73
CA GLY A 29 1.23 -3.44 -0.80
C GLY A 29 1.85 -2.49 -1.83
N ASP A 30 2.75 -2.96 -2.70
CA ASP A 30 3.41 -2.14 -3.71
C ASP A 30 2.63 -2.12 -5.04
N HIS A 31 2.79 -1.05 -5.82
CA HIS A 31 2.10 -0.84 -7.10
C HIS A 31 2.43 -1.92 -8.15
N ALA A 32 3.63 -2.46 -8.12
CA ALA A 32 4.09 -3.53 -9.00
C ALA A 32 4.52 -4.74 -8.16
N ILE A 33 3.54 -5.50 -7.67
CA ILE A 33 3.80 -6.69 -6.87
C ILE A 33 4.56 -7.72 -7.69
N TYR A 34 5.78 -8.04 -7.26
CA TYR A 34 6.51 -9.17 -7.82
C TYR A 34 5.73 -10.47 -7.60
N PRO A 35 5.68 -11.38 -8.60
CA PRO A 35 4.94 -12.63 -8.47
C PRO A 35 5.29 -13.45 -7.21
N ASP A 36 6.55 -13.37 -6.78
CA ASP A 36 7.09 -14.05 -5.60
C ASP A 36 6.88 -13.28 -4.28
N CYS A 37 6.19 -12.13 -4.31
CA CYS A 37 5.71 -11.41 -3.12
C CYS A 37 4.21 -11.63 -2.85
N ARG A 38 3.53 -12.43 -3.67
CA ARG A 38 2.09 -12.69 -3.52
C ARG A 38 1.82 -13.77 -2.47
N PRO A 39 0.74 -13.66 -1.69
CA PRO A 39 0.34 -14.68 -0.73
C PRO A 39 0.20 -16.08 -1.34
N GLU A 40 -0.39 -16.16 -2.56
CA GLU A 40 -0.60 -17.42 -3.27
C GLU A 40 0.71 -18.13 -3.63
N PHE A 41 1.78 -17.38 -3.88
CA PHE A 41 3.10 -17.95 -4.12
C PHE A 41 3.60 -18.71 -2.89
N TYR A 42 3.53 -18.10 -1.71
CA TYR A 42 3.98 -18.74 -0.47
C TYR A 42 3.10 -19.91 -0.06
N GLN A 43 1.78 -19.82 -0.24
CA GLN A 43 0.87 -20.94 -0.02
C GLN A 43 1.21 -22.15 -0.90
N SER A 44 1.49 -21.89 -2.19
CA SER A 44 1.86 -22.93 -3.16
C SER A 44 3.24 -23.52 -2.83
N LEU A 45 4.18 -22.67 -2.47
CA LEU A 45 5.54 -23.06 -2.09
C LEU A 45 5.56 -23.94 -0.83
N GLU A 46 4.84 -23.51 0.20
CA GLU A 46 4.68 -24.26 1.45
C GLU A 46 4.03 -25.61 1.19
N SER A 47 2.94 -25.66 0.42
CA SER A 47 2.28 -26.90 0.03
C SER A 47 3.23 -27.85 -0.68
N SER A 48 4.04 -27.34 -1.61
CA SER A 48 5.02 -28.13 -2.34
C SER A 48 6.09 -28.72 -1.42
N PHE A 49 6.59 -27.92 -0.47
CA PHE A 49 7.58 -28.39 0.50
C PHE A 49 7.01 -29.40 1.47
N ARG A 50 5.76 -29.22 1.93
CA ARG A 50 5.08 -30.15 2.84
C ARG A 50 4.86 -31.52 2.21
N VAL A 51 4.53 -31.58 0.92
CA VAL A 51 4.33 -32.83 0.20
C VAL A 51 5.68 -33.52 -0.16
N GLY A 52 6.71 -32.72 -0.45
CA GLY A 52 7.98 -33.20 -0.96
C GLY A 52 9.03 -33.58 0.05
N ASN A 53 8.82 -33.33 1.37
CA ASN A 53 9.84 -33.56 2.39
C ASN A 53 9.26 -34.17 3.66
N TRP A 54 10.03 -35.02 4.32
CA TRP A 54 9.77 -35.47 5.68
C TRP A 54 10.07 -34.34 6.68
N GLU A 55 9.47 -34.40 7.85
CA GLU A 55 9.59 -33.40 8.93
C GLU A 55 9.17 -31.97 8.53
N SER A 56 8.56 -31.82 7.35
CA SER A 56 8.16 -30.51 6.78
C SER A 56 7.08 -29.80 7.60
N ASN A 57 6.32 -30.51 8.42
CA ASN A 57 5.34 -29.95 9.35
C ASN A 57 5.97 -29.16 10.51
N ARG A 58 7.30 -29.22 10.66
CA ARG A 58 8.09 -28.51 11.68
C ARG A 58 8.81 -27.27 11.12
N VAL A 59 8.60 -26.96 9.83
CA VAL A 59 9.18 -25.78 9.17
C VAL A 59 8.06 -24.95 8.57
N ASP A 60 7.88 -23.74 9.06
CA ASP A 60 6.87 -22.78 8.59
C ASP A 60 7.51 -21.52 8.02
N PHE A 61 6.80 -20.85 7.11
CA PHE A 61 7.10 -19.47 6.75
C PHE A 61 6.46 -18.51 7.75
N TYR A 62 7.22 -17.50 8.16
CA TYR A 62 6.73 -16.36 8.94
C TYR A 62 6.82 -15.10 8.09
N LEU A 63 5.67 -14.61 7.65
CA LEU A 63 5.53 -13.52 6.67
C LEU A 63 4.74 -12.36 7.31
N PRO A 64 5.34 -11.64 8.28
CA PRO A 64 4.60 -10.67 9.11
C PRO A 64 4.05 -9.49 8.32
N TYR A 65 4.57 -9.23 7.11
CA TYR A 65 4.20 -8.08 6.30
C TYR A 65 3.51 -8.46 4.97
N ILE A 66 3.11 -9.72 4.80
CA ILE A 66 2.59 -10.19 3.50
C ILE A 66 1.36 -9.41 3.02
N ASP A 67 0.50 -8.97 3.94
CA ASP A 67 -0.67 -8.14 3.66
C ASP A 67 -0.42 -6.64 3.94
N GLY A 68 0.83 -6.25 4.19
CA GLY A 68 1.24 -4.88 4.49
C GLY A 68 1.92 -4.19 3.31
N ASP A 69 2.50 -3.04 3.62
CA ASP A 69 3.26 -2.19 2.73
C ASP A 69 4.55 -1.69 3.39
N LYS A 70 5.31 -0.85 2.71
CA LYS A 70 6.53 -0.24 3.28
C LYS A 70 6.24 0.68 4.46
N ILE A 71 5.06 1.29 4.55
CA ILE A 71 4.67 2.12 5.71
C ILE A 71 4.55 1.23 6.95
N THR A 72 3.86 0.10 6.82
CA THR A 72 3.71 -0.90 7.89
C THR A 72 5.06 -1.42 8.39
N ILE A 73 5.98 -1.72 7.45
CA ILE A 73 7.34 -2.17 7.78
C ILE A 73 8.11 -1.10 8.56
N LEU A 74 8.07 0.15 8.11
CA LEU A 74 8.80 1.25 8.76
C LEU A 74 8.21 1.58 10.14
N ASP A 75 6.88 1.56 10.29
CA ASP A 75 6.21 1.81 11.57
C ASP A 75 6.57 0.72 12.61
N ASP A 76 6.55 -0.54 12.21
CA ASP A 76 6.96 -1.65 13.08
C ASP A 76 8.46 -1.58 13.41
N ALA A 77 9.29 -1.21 12.44
CA ALA A 77 10.73 -1.01 12.67
C ALA A 77 11.00 0.13 13.66
N MET A 78 10.26 1.24 13.59
CA MET A 78 10.38 2.33 14.58
C MET A 78 10.08 1.84 15.98
N LYS A 79 8.95 1.14 16.18
CA LYS A 79 8.56 0.56 17.47
C LYS A 79 9.60 -0.44 17.98
N SER A 80 10.13 -1.26 17.09
CA SER A 80 11.15 -2.24 17.41
C SER A 80 12.47 -1.59 17.82
N CYS A 81 12.91 -0.55 17.11
CA CYS A 81 14.11 0.23 17.44
C CYS A 81 13.99 0.88 18.83
N ASP A 82 12.83 1.50 19.11
CA ASP A 82 12.53 2.10 20.42
C ASP A 82 12.60 1.07 21.55
N ASN A 83 12.00 -0.11 21.34
CA ASN A 83 11.98 -1.18 22.34
C ASN A 83 13.36 -1.75 22.71
N ILE A 84 14.29 -1.78 21.76
CA ILE A 84 15.64 -2.31 21.99
C ILE A 84 16.70 -1.22 22.19
N GLY A 85 16.28 0.07 22.15
CA GLY A 85 17.16 1.22 22.39
C GLY A 85 18.17 1.47 21.26
N VAL A 86 17.78 1.20 20.00
CA VAL A 86 18.62 1.43 18.80
C VAL A 86 18.06 2.60 18.02
N ASP A 87 18.94 3.43 17.48
CA ASP A 87 18.54 4.57 16.65
C ASP A 87 18.04 4.10 15.28
N PHE A 88 16.79 4.43 14.98
CA PHE A 88 16.13 4.10 13.71
C PHE A 88 16.88 4.66 12.49
N ASP A 89 17.34 5.91 12.55
CA ASP A 89 18.01 6.55 11.42
C ASP A 89 19.39 5.93 11.15
N ILE A 90 20.08 5.45 12.18
CA ILE A 90 21.33 4.70 12.01
C ILE A 90 21.07 3.39 11.26
N ILE A 91 20.01 2.68 11.59
CA ILE A 91 19.66 1.44 10.89
C ILE A 91 19.31 1.74 9.43
N PHE A 92 18.39 2.68 9.19
CA PHE A 92 17.85 2.93 7.85
C PHE A 92 18.81 3.70 6.93
N SER A 93 19.77 4.44 7.46
CA SER A 93 20.88 5.01 6.65
C SER A 93 21.79 3.95 6.03
N ASN A 94 21.79 2.73 6.57
CA ASN A 94 22.55 1.58 6.06
C ASN A 94 21.72 0.62 5.20
N THR A 95 20.52 1.01 4.79
CA THR A 95 19.64 0.22 3.91
C THR A 95 19.48 0.88 2.56
N ILE A 96 19.31 0.11 1.50
CA ILE A 96 19.05 0.60 0.15
C ILE A 96 17.97 -0.25 -0.53
N THR A 97 17.11 0.40 -1.31
CA THR A 97 16.08 -0.28 -2.11
C THR A 97 16.38 -0.23 -3.61
N SER A 98 17.29 0.63 -4.04
CA SER A 98 17.66 0.78 -5.44
C SER A 98 18.41 -0.45 -5.97
N TYR A 99 17.96 -1.00 -7.10
CA TYR A 99 18.67 -2.06 -7.81
C TYR A 99 19.82 -1.56 -8.68
N ASN A 100 19.92 -0.25 -8.90
CA ASN A 100 20.94 0.38 -9.73
C ASN A 100 21.41 1.70 -9.09
N PRO A 101 22.11 1.63 -7.95
CA PRO A 101 22.70 2.82 -7.33
C PRO A 101 23.83 3.39 -8.21
N ASP A 102 24.19 4.65 -8.00
CA ASP A 102 25.34 5.26 -8.64
C ASP A 102 26.67 4.64 -8.14
N SER A 103 27.80 5.08 -8.71
CA SER A 103 29.12 4.58 -8.31
C SER A 103 29.51 4.88 -6.86
N SER A 104 28.78 5.77 -6.19
CA SER A 104 28.94 6.11 -4.76
C SER A 104 27.95 5.35 -3.88
N GLY A 105 27.12 4.48 -4.44
CA GLY A 105 26.09 3.72 -3.71
C GLY A 105 24.79 4.49 -3.45
N ARG A 106 24.60 5.69 -4.04
CA ARG A 106 23.40 6.50 -3.82
C ARG A 106 22.26 6.07 -4.74
N SER A 107 21.05 6.04 -4.23
CA SER A 107 19.84 5.80 -5.01
C SER A 107 19.49 7.00 -5.89
N SER A 108 18.94 6.73 -7.08
CA SER A 108 18.39 7.79 -7.95
C SER A 108 17.10 8.41 -7.43
N GLY A 109 16.36 7.74 -6.55
CA GLY A 109 15.03 8.14 -6.11
C GLY A 109 13.94 7.98 -7.18
N LYS A 110 14.20 7.25 -8.28
CA LYS A 110 13.31 7.19 -9.45
C LYS A 110 12.78 5.78 -9.76
N SER A 111 13.39 4.73 -9.21
CA SER A 111 12.84 3.38 -9.37
C SER A 111 11.54 3.21 -8.59
N GLY A 112 10.69 2.27 -8.99
CA GLY A 112 9.45 1.98 -8.26
C GLY A 112 9.69 1.76 -6.76
N SER A 113 10.66 0.93 -6.41
CA SER A 113 11.04 0.65 -5.02
C SER A 113 11.59 1.88 -4.27
N ASP A 114 12.27 2.81 -4.96
CA ASP A 114 12.70 4.08 -4.35
C ASP A 114 11.51 4.99 -4.08
N ILE A 115 10.59 5.11 -5.05
CA ILE A 115 9.38 5.93 -4.93
C ILE A 115 8.54 5.47 -3.74
N GLU A 116 8.30 4.19 -3.62
CA GLU A 116 7.55 3.60 -2.51
C GLU A 116 8.23 3.84 -1.15
N ARG A 117 9.57 3.72 -1.09
CA ARG A 117 10.35 4.03 0.10
C ARG A 117 10.21 5.51 0.50
N ILE A 118 10.40 6.42 -0.45
CA ILE A 118 10.28 7.87 -0.24
C ILE A 118 8.89 8.22 0.28
N LEU A 119 7.84 7.65 -0.31
CA LEU A 119 6.46 7.88 0.10
C LEU A 119 6.16 7.29 1.48
N ALA A 120 6.75 6.15 1.82
CA ALA A 120 6.60 5.55 3.14
C ALA A 120 7.23 6.44 4.24
N PHE A 121 8.45 6.96 4.03
CA PHE A 121 9.05 7.91 4.96
C PHE A 121 8.23 9.20 5.08
N LYS A 122 7.72 9.73 3.95
CA LYS A 122 6.81 10.88 3.96
C LYS A 122 5.54 10.61 4.79
N ALA A 123 4.92 9.45 4.63
CA ALA A 123 3.70 9.08 5.36
C ALA A 123 3.92 9.05 6.88
N LEU A 124 5.12 8.68 7.33
CA LEU A 124 5.54 8.72 8.74
C LEU A 124 5.98 10.12 9.21
N GLY A 125 5.87 11.15 8.35
CA GLY A 125 6.33 12.50 8.69
C GLY A 125 7.85 12.64 8.83
N ARG A 126 8.63 11.73 8.23
CA ARG A 126 10.09 11.67 8.35
C ARG A 126 10.76 11.91 7.00
N ARG A 127 12.00 12.38 7.04
CA ARG A 127 12.93 12.33 5.93
C ARG A 127 13.62 10.97 5.90
N ASP A 128 13.80 10.39 4.72
CA ASP A 128 14.64 9.20 4.57
C ASP A 128 16.09 9.52 4.92
N PRO A 129 16.75 8.76 5.81
CA PRO A 129 18.11 9.04 6.24
C PRO A 129 19.20 8.71 5.21
N ILE A 130 18.87 8.05 4.08
CA ILE A 130 19.87 7.80 3.02
C ILE A 130 20.14 9.05 2.17
N GLU A 131 21.28 9.05 1.51
CA GLU A 131 21.59 10.05 0.48
C GLU A 131 21.08 9.59 -0.89
N TYR A 132 20.40 10.49 -1.58
CA TYR A 132 20.01 10.33 -2.97
C TYR A 132 20.97 11.06 -3.91
N VAL A 133 20.94 10.72 -5.21
CA VAL A 133 21.70 11.45 -6.25
C VAL A 133 21.24 12.90 -6.34
N ASP A 134 19.97 13.17 -6.09
CA ASP A 134 19.35 14.51 -6.06
C ASP A 134 18.95 14.89 -4.63
N SER A 135 18.52 16.12 -4.39
CA SER A 135 18.04 16.56 -3.08
C SER A 135 16.78 15.79 -2.64
N TRP A 136 16.58 15.68 -1.33
CA TRP A 136 15.39 15.07 -0.78
C TRP A 136 14.10 15.70 -1.31
N GLU A 137 14.07 17.02 -1.40
CA GLU A 137 12.95 17.80 -1.87
C GLU A 137 12.58 17.42 -3.32
N ASN A 138 13.58 17.26 -4.18
CA ASN A 138 13.38 16.89 -5.59
C ASN A 138 12.91 15.45 -5.74
N VAL A 139 13.53 14.49 -5.04
CA VAL A 139 13.10 13.08 -5.11
C VAL A 139 11.72 12.90 -4.52
N LEU A 140 11.36 13.62 -3.45
CA LEU A 140 10.04 13.62 -2.85
C LEU A 140 8.97 14.18 -3.80
N GLN A 141 9.24 15.33 -4.43
CA GLN A 141 8.32 15.90 -5.43
C GLN A 141 8.10 14.96 -6.61
N ASN A 142 9.19 14.34 -7.10
CA ASN A 142 9.08 13.33 -8.15
C ASN A 142 8.24 12.12 -7.70
N ALA A 143 8.47 11.61 -6.50
CA ALA A 143 7.71 10.47 -5.98
C ALA A 143 6.21 10.77 -5.87
N ILE A 144 5.84 11.96 -5.36
CA ILE A 144 4.45 12.41 -5.27
C ILE A 144 3.83 12.54 -6.68
N PHE A 145 4.58 13.08 -7.63
CA PHE A 145 4.11 13.23 -9.01
C PHE A 145 3.82 11.88 -9.66
N VAL A 146 4.77 10.93 -9.55
CA VAL A 146 4.61 9.59 -10.13
C VAL A 146 3.46 8.83 -9.45
N GLU A 147 3.31 8.91 -8.14
CA GLU A 147 2.20 8.32 -7.39
C GLU A 147 0.85 8.85 -7.88
N LYS A 148 0.74 10.17 -8.09
CA LYS A 148 -0.47 10.78 -8.63
C LYS A 148 -0.80 10.25 -10.02
N GLN A 149 0.19 10.07 -10.88
CA GLN A 149 0.02 9.52 -12.23
C GLN A 149 -0.46 8.06 -12.17
N TYR A 150 0.14 7.25 -11.30
CA TYR A 150 -0.25 5.86 -11.11
C TYR A 150 -1.71 5.71 -10.66
N LYS A 151 -2.12 6.50 -9.68
CA LYS A 151 -3.52 6.55 -9.21
C LYS A 151 -4.47 7.02 -10.31
N ASP A 152 -4.09 7.99 -11.11
CA ASP A 152 -4.93 8.48 -12.19
C ASP A 152 -5.12 7.42 -13.29
N GLU A 153 -4.07 6.71 -13.67
CA GLU A 153 -4.17 5.59 -14.61
C GLU A 153 -5.01 4.42 -14.05
N GLU A 154 -4.93 4.15 -12.76
CA GLU A 154 -5.77 3.16 -12.09
C GLU A 154 -7.25 3.59 -12.17
N TYR A 155 -7.56 4.85 -11.87
CA TYR A 155 -8.92 5.38 -11.99
C TYR A 155 -9.44 5.29 -13.41
N ARG A 156 -8.63 5.62 -14.44
CA ARG A 156 -9.01 5.47 -15.85
C ARG A 156 -9.38 4.04 -16.23
N ARG A 157 -8.69 3.05 -15.64
CA ARG A 157 -8.98 1.62 -15.90
C ARG A 157 -10.23 1.13 -15.18
N ARG A 158 -10.55 1.69 -14.01
CA ARG A 158 -11.61 1.21 -13.12
C ARG A 158 -12.93 1.94 -13.29
N LEU A 159 -12.89 3.23 -13.58
CA LEU A 159 -14.06 4.08 -13.71
C LEU A 159 -14.57 4.09 -15.16
N ASN A 160 -15.86 4.26 -15.35
CA ASN A 160 -16.40 4.61 -16.66
C ASN A 160 -16.13 6.08 -16.99
N ASP A 161 -16.38 6.49 -18.24
CA ASP A 161 -16.03 7.83 -18.73
C ASP A 161 -16.66 8.95 -17.89
N ILE A 162 -17.94 8.87 -17.56
CA ILE A 162 -18.61 9.92 -16.78
C ILE A 162 -18.10 9.95 -15.32
N GLN A 163 -17.88 8.79 -14.72
CA GLN A 163 -17.31 8.70 -13.37
C GLN A 163 -15.92 9.31 -13.33
N TYR A 164 -15.09 9.04 -14.35
CA TYR A 164 -13.76 9.61 -14.45
C TYR A 164 -13.82 11.12 -14.63
N GLU A 165 -14.62 11.63 -15.59
CA GLU A 165 -14.74 13.07 -15.86
C GLU A 165 -15.24 13.84 -14.62
N VAL A 166 -16.23 13.31 -13.91
CA VAL A 166 -16.77 13.95 -12.69
C VAL A 166 -15.74 13.95 -11.56
N THR A 167 -15.08 12.83 -11.31
CA THR A 167 -14.20 12.70 -10.13
C THR A 167 -12.79 13.23 -10.34
N ARG A 168 -12.31 13.31 -11.60
CA ARG A 168 -10.92 13.69 -11.91
C ARG A 168 -10.80 15.00 -12.70
N ASN A 169 -11.80 15.35 -13.48
CA ASN A 169 -11.77 16.52 -14.36
C ASN A 169 -12.81 17.59 -13.99
N SER A 170 -13.41 17.51 -12.78
CA SER A 170 -14.38 18.47 -12.27
C SER A 170 -15.61 18.66 -13.17
N ALA A 171 -15.99 17.64 -13.94
CA ALA A 171 -17.22 17.65 -14.71
C ALA A 171 -18.44 17.41 -13.80
N THR A 172 -19.62 17.67 -14.33
CA THR A 172 -20.89 17.39 -13.65
C THR A 172 -21.72 16.47 -14.53
N GLU A 173 -22.29 15.42 -13.97
CA GLU A 173 -23.22 14.56 -14.70
C GLU A 173 -24.53 15.33 -15.01
N PRO A 174 -25.25 15.01 -16.09
CA PRO A 174 -26.53 15.64 -16.38
C PRO A 174 -27.54 15.38 -15.25
N PRO A 175 -28.41 16.37 -14.94
CA PRO A 175 -29.42 16.20 -13.89
C PRO A 175 -30.38 15.06 -14.22
N PHE A 176 -30.84 14.33 -13.21
CA PHE A 176 -31.78 13.20 -13.29
C PHE A 176 -31.23 11.96 -14.03
N THR A 177 -29.92 11.87 -14.26
CA THR A 177 -29.29 10.74 -14.95
C THR A 177 -28.40 9.88 -14.05
N GLY A 178 -27.97 10.40 -12.91
CA GLY A 178 -27.10 9.69 -11.96
C GLY A 178 -27.82 8.51 -11.31
N GLU A 179 -27.08 7.48 -10.98
CA GLU A 179 -27.62 6.24 -10.39
C GLU A 179 -28.37 6.49 -9.07
N TYR A 180 -27.95 7.48 -8.31
CA TYR A 180 -28.44 7.68 -6.92
C TYR A 180 -29.33 8.91 -6.75
N TRP A 181 -29.70 9.64 -7.79
CA TRP A 181 -30.52 10.84 -7.65
C TRP A 181 -31.89 10.52 -7.01
N ASP A 182 -32.53 9.40 -7.40
CA ASP A 182 -33.83 8.95 -6.91
C ASP A 182 -33.73 7.72 -5.96
N GLU A 183 -32.54 7.38 -5.47
CA GLU A 183 -32.34 6.26 -4.55
C GLU A 183 -32.93 6.57 -3.17
N LYS A 184 -33.86 5.71 -2.68
CA LYS A 184 -34.58 5.87 -1.40
C LYS A 184 -34.37 4.71 -0.43
N ARG A 185 -33.63 3.68 -0.83
CA ARG A 185 -33.31 2.56 0.05
C ARG A 185 -32.36 3.01 1.15
N ASN A 186 -32.47 2.38 2.32
CA ASN A 186 -31.49 2.58 3.38
C ASN A 186 -30.13 2.05 2.95
N GLY A 187 -29.09 2.83 3.18
CA GLY A 187 -27.74 2.47 2.82
C GLY A 187 -26.71 3.57 3.10
N GLU A 188 -25.51 3.30 2.68
CA GLU A 188 -24.36 4.19 2.82
C GLU A 188 -23.81 4.52 1.44
N TYR A 189 -23.29 5.73 1.30
CA TYR A 189 -22.69 6.24 0.06
C TYR A 189 -21.19 6.36 0.23
N PHE A 190 -20.45 5.75 -0.68
CA PHE A 190 -18.99 5.68 -0.65
C PHE A 190 -18.40 6.39 -1.86
N CYS A 191 -17.22 6.99 -1.67
CA CYS A 191 -16.45 7.54 -2.77
C CYS A 191 -16.02 6.41 -3.74
N ILE A 192 -16.38 6.53 -5.01
CA ILE A 192 -16.04 5.53 -6.02
C ILE A 192 -14.53 5.45 -6.29
N CYS A 193 -13.77 6.49 -5.97
CA CYS A 193 -12.32 6.52 -6.12
C CYS A 193 -11.59 5.81 -4.96
N CYS A 194 -11.85 6.19 -3.72
CA CYS A 194 -11.09 5.74 -2.56
C CYS A 194 -11.85 4.82 -1.60
N GLY A 195 -13.15 4.62 -1.82
CA GLY A 195 -13.98 3.74 -0.96
C GLY A 195 -14.31 4.32 0.42
N HIS A 196 -13.94 5.58 0.73
CA HIS A 196 -14.35 6.20 1.99
C HIS A 196 -15.85 6.46 2.02
N LYS A 197 -16.46 6.21 3.17
CA LYS A 197 -17.86 6.57 3.41
C LYS A 197 -18.01 8.09 3.42
N LEU A 198 -18.99 8.58 2.68
CA LEU A 198 -19.26 10.02 2.55
C LEU A 198 -20.56 10.42 3.23
N PHE A 199 -21.64 9.64 3.00
CA PHE A 199 -22.97 9.94 3.48
C PHE A 199 -23.74 8.67 3.85
N THR A 200 -24.84 8.85 4.59
CA THR A 200 -25.86 7.81 4.79
C THR A 200 -27.19 8.24 4.17
N SER A 201 -28.09 7.28 3.97
CA SER A 201 -29.44 7.55 3.47
C SER A 201 -30.26 8.47 4.38
N GLU A 202 -29.95 8.48 5.68
CA GLU A 202 -30.62 9.36 6.66
C GLU A 202 -30.27 10.84 6.46
N MET A 203 -29.10 11.12 5.86
CA MET A 203 -28.63 12.46 5.54
C MET A 203 -29.18 12.99 4.21
N LYS A 204 -29.80 12.10 3.40
CA LYS A 204 -30.30 12.43 2.07
C LYS A 204 -31.66 13.10 2.13
N TYR A 205 -31.85 14.11 1.31
CA TYR A 205 -33.16 14.76 1.11
C TYR A 205 -33.43 15.01 -0.36
N ASP A 206 -34.69 15.21 -0.70
CA ASP A 206 -35.12 15.55 -2.05
C ASP A 206 -35.08 17.08 -2.24
N SER A 207 -34.12 17.56 -3.00
CA SER A 207 -33.97 18.99 -3.35
C SER A 207 -34.65 19.33 -4.66
N GLY A 208 -35.08 18.34 -5.45
CA GLY A 208 -35.64 18.54 -6.81
C GLY A 208 -34.61 18.98 -7.86
N CYS A 209 -33.31 19.05 -7.52
CA CYS A 209 -32.28 19.54 -8.43
C CYS A 209 -31.80 18.51 -9.47
N GLY A 210 -32.16 17.25 -9.31
CA GLY A 210 -31.75 16.14 -10.20
C GLY A 210 -30.45 15.47 -9.85
N TRP A 211 -29.87 15.79 -8.69
CA TRP A 211 -28.69 15.13 -8.11
C TRP A 211 -28.96 14.70 -6.68
N PRO A 212 -28.24 13.66 -6.17
CA PRO A 212 -28.31 13.30 -4.77
C PRO A 212 -27.93 14.50 -3.87
N SER A 213 -28.81 14.86 -2.93
CA SER A 213 -28.59 15.98 -2.02
C SER A 213 -28.55 15.51 -0.58
N PHE A 214 -27.58 16.00 0.19
CA PHE A 214 -27.36 15.64 1.58
C PHE A 214 -27.24 16.92 2.42
N PHE A 215 -27.83 16.92 3.61
CA PHE A 215 -27.79 18.09 4.49
C PHE A 215 -26.56 18.14 5.39
N THR A 216 -25.84 17.03 5.52
CA THR A 216 -24.58 16.92 6.24
C THR A 216 -23.75 15.76 5.68
N GLU A 217 -22.48 15.70 6.02
CA GLU A 217 -21.55 14.60 5.73
C GLU A 217 -21.48 13.62 6.90
N ASP A 218 -20.96 12.41 6.67
CA ASP A 218 -20.62 11.47 7.75
C ASP A 218 -19.50 12.04 8.63
N GLU A 219 -19.57 11.85 9.93
CA GLU A 219 -18.59 12.39 10.90
C GLU A 219 -17.14 11.92 10.67
N ASN A 220 -16.97 10.78 9.96
CA ASN A 220 -15.67 10.25 9.58
C ASN A 220 -15.34 10.50 8.11
N ALA A 221 -16.16 11.27 7.39
CA ALA A 221 -15.90 11.59 6.00
C ALA A 221 -14.72 12.55 5.86
N SER A 222 -13.75 12.21 5.01
CA SER A 222 -12.65 13.10 4.66
C SER A 222 -13.07 14.00 3.48
N ILE A 223 -14.04 14.91 3.74
CA ILE A 223 -14.55 15.87 2.75
C ILE A 223 -13.98 17.25 3.06
N GLU A 224 -13.37 17.88 2.07
CA GLU A 224 -12.95 19.28 2.12
C GLU A 224 -13.91 20.11 1.28
N GLN A 225 -14.47 21.16 1.89
CA GLN A 225 -15.33 22.11 1.20
C GLN A 225 -14.45 23.20 0.55
N VAL A 226 -14.55 23.34 -0.75
CA VAL A 226 -13.85 24.35 -1.53
C VAL A 226 -14.86 25.26 -2.25
N GLU A 227 -14.50 26.53 -2.43
CA GLU A 227 -15.33 27.47 -3.15
C GLU A 227 -15.38 27.09 -4.64
N ASP A 228 -16.57 26.93 -5.18
CA ASP A 228 -16.77 26.66 -6.61
C ASP A 228 -16.38 27.91 -7.42
N ARG A 229 -15.59 27.73 -8.49
CA ARG A 229 -15.03 28.81 -9.31
C ARG A 229 -15.70 28.90 -10.66
#